data_e1e83b9e1ef7fd34a0233a035f4a815e
#
_entry.id   e1e83b9e1ef7fd34a0233a035f4a815e
#
_cell.length_a   1.000
_cell.length_b   1.000
_cell.length_c   1.000
_cell.angle_alpha   90.00
_cell.angle_beta   90.00
_cell.angle_gamma   90.00
#
_symmetry.space_group_name_H-M   'P 1'
#
loop_
_entity.id
_entity.type
_entity.pdbx_description
1 polymer ?
#
loop_
_entity_poly.entity_id
_entity_poly.type
_entity_poly.pdbx_seq_one_letter_code
_entity_poly.pdbx_strand_id
1 'polypeptide(L)'
;LLLVSSIITFNIEFILNVPENLVDSVKILFALTFATFIISVITAIFTTAAFVKNKLYINSLRDIASNTLKLLLVVILFSFFPAKVYFLAMASLASGIFLLLTNIKVKKKILPEVKMNFNLFSFKLVKVLISAGIWSSIGYLSTALNRGLDLLICNLTLGAGLMGLLSIANTVPHCIDNLITTIANIFTPRFTILYAKDNTDLLVEETKFSSKIMSFLMTAPLAGFIAFGNKFYTLWQPT
;
A
#
# COMPACT_ATOMS: atom_id res chain seq x y z
N LEU A 1 2.78 -17.91 -6.69
CA LEU A 1 3.21 -16.91 -5.69
C LEU A 1 4.13 -17.55 -4.64
N LEU A 2 3.70 -18.59 -3.91
CA LEU A 2 4.51 -19.25 -2.88
C LEU A 2 5.86 -19.73 -3.39
N LEU A 3 5.91 -20.37 -4.56
CA LEU A 3 7.17 -20.83 -5.17
C LEU A 3 8.10 -19.66 -5.50
N VAL A 4 7.56 -18.61 -6.13
CA VAL A 4 8.35 -17.41 -6.48
C VAL A 4 8.87 -16.71 -5.22
N SER A 5 8.03 -16.55 -4.19
CA SER A 5 8.45 -15.93 -2.93
C SER A 5 9.55 -16.73 -2.24
N SER A 6 9.45 -18.06 -2.22
CA SER A 6 10.49 -18.93 -1.65
C SER A 6 11.81 -18.80 -2.41
N ILE A 7 11.78 -18.87 -3.76
CA ILE A 7 12.98 -18.72 -4.58
C ILE A 7 13.66 -17.37 -4.32
N ILE A 8 12.90 -16.27 -4.29
CA ILE A 8 13.46 -14.94 -4.03
C ILE A 8 14.03 -14.85 -2.62
N THR A 9 13.33 -15.35 -1.60
CA THR A 9 13.78 -15.28 -0.20
C THR A 9 15.06 -16.07 0.02
N PHE A 10 15.18 -17.27 -0.56
CA PHE A 10 16.37 -18.10 -0.40
C PHE A 10 17.58 -17.57 -1.17
N ASN A 11 17.35 -16.89 -2.31
CA ASN A 11 18.43 -16.38 -3.16
C ASN A 11 18.60 -14.85 -3.06
N ILE A 12 18.15 -14.24 -1.98
CA ILE A 12 18.15 -12.77 -1.83
C ILE A 12 19.55 -12.18 -1.89
N GLU A 13 20.55 -12.91 -1.42
CA GLU A 13 21.96 -12.53 -1.44
C GLU A 13 22.55 -12.42 -2.85
N PHE A 14 22.00 -13.16 -3.82
CA PHE A 14 22.40 -13.06 -5.24
C PHE A 14 21.63 -11.98 -6.00
N ILE A 15 20.48 -11.54 -5.47
CA ILE A 15 19.60 -10.57 -6.14
C ILE A 15 19.92 -9.15 -5.64
N LEU A 16 20.28 -9.01 -4.37
CA LEU A 16 20.52 -7.70 -3.72
C LEU A 16 21.90 -7.69 -3.06
N ASN A 17 22.57 -6.54 -3.12
CA ASN A 17 23.78 -6.29 -2.34
C ASN A 17 23.41 -6.07 -0.87
N VAL A 18 23.41 -7.15 -0.09
CA VAL A 18 23.10 -7.14 1.34
C VAL A 18 24.38 -7.37 2.11
N PRO A 19 24.71 -6.57 3.14
CA PRO A 19 25.82 -6.85 4.06
C PRO A 19 25.67 -8.23 4.71
N GLU A 20 26.75 -9.02 4.79
CA GLU A 20 26.74 -10.41 5.26
C GLU A 20 26.07 -10.57 6.65
N ASN A 21 26.32 -9.63 7.56
CA ASN A 21 25.74 -9.62 8.91
C ASN A 21 24.23 -9.39 8.96
N LEU A 22 23.61 -8.99 7.86
CA LEU A 22 22.16 -8.70 7.78
C LEU A 22 21.40 -9.70 6.92
N VAL A 23 22.06 -10.62 6.22
CA VAL A 23 21.44 -11.57 5.28
C VAL A 23 20.29 -12.35 5.92
N ASP A 24 20.48 -12.94 7.09
CA ASP A 24 19.43 -13.69 7.78
C ASP A 24 18.24 -12.81 8.18
N SER A 25 18.51 -11.60 8.66
CA SER A 25 17.47 -10.64 9.03
C SER A 25 16.64 -10.21 7.81
N VAL A 26 17.30 -10.06 6.67
CA VAL A 26 16.65 -9.70 5.40
C VAL A 26 15.85 -10.89 4.85
N LYS A 27 16.36 -12.12 4.92
CA LYS A 27 15.61 -13.34 4.56
C LYS A 27 14.31 -13.45 5.36
N ILE A 28 14.36 -13.25 6.68
CA ILE A 28 13.17 -13.24 7.54
C ILE A 28 12.20 -12.11 7.17
N LEU A 29 12.72 -10.90 6.92
CA LEU A 29 11.93 -9.76 6.47
C LEU A 29 11.13 -10.09 5.21
N PHE A 30 11.79 -10.64 4.20
CA PHE A 30 11.14 -11.00 2.93
C PHE A 30 10.09 -12.09 3.12
N ALA A 31 10.41 -13.15 3.87
CA ALA A 31 9.46 -14.24 4.17
C ALA A 31 8.18 -13.70 4.85
N LEU A 32 8.33 -12.85 5.87
CA LEU A 32 7.19 -12.23 6.57
C LEU A 32 6.42 -11.26 5.68
N THR A 33 7.11 -10.52 4.81
CA THR A 33 6.48 -9.61 3.84
C THR A 33 5.64 -10.38 2.82
N PHE A 34 6.15 -11.48 2.28
CA PHE A 34 5.38 -12.35 1.40
C PHE A 34 4.18 -13.00 2.09
N ALA A 35 4.35 -13.44 3.35
CA ALA A 35 3.23 -13.94 4.15
C ALA A 35 2.15 -12.86 4.34
N THR A 36 2.55 -11.63 4.65
CA THR A 36 1.63 -10.48 4.76
C THR A 36 0.92 -10.21 3.44
N PHE A 37 1.62 -10.29 2.31
CA PHE A 37 1.03 -10.12 0.99
C PHE A 37 -0.04 -11.18 0.71
N ILE A 38 0.21 -12.45 0.99
CA ILE A 38 -0.79 -13.54 0.83
C ILE A 38 -2.03 -13.26 1.68
N ILE A 39 -1.84 -12.85 2.95
CA ILE A 39 -2.94 -12.50 3.85
C ILE A 39 -3.72 -11.30 3.27
N SER A 40 -3.05 -10.30 2.71
CA SER A 40 -3.72 -9.13 2.12
C SER A 40 -4.60 -9.50 0.93
N VAL A 41 -4.14 -10.39 0.06
CA VAL A 41 -4.93 -10.90 -1.09
C VAL A 41 -6.20 -11.62 -0.61
N ILE A 42 -6.07 -12.45 0.42
CA ILE A 42 -7.24 -13.13 1.02
C ILE A 42 -8.18 -12.10 1.67
N THR A 43 -7.62 -11.12 2.37
CA THR A 43 -8.38 -10.07 3.05
C THR A 43 -9.19 -9.22 2.08
N ALA A 44 -8.65 -8.93 0.89
CA ALA A 44 -9.30 -8.13 -0.15
C ALA A 44 -10.67 -8.70 -0.55
N ILE A 45 -10.84 -10.02 -0.56
CA ILE A 45 -12.11 -10.67 -0.86
C ILE A 45 -13.20 -10.29 0.15
N PHE A 46 -12.83 -10.17 1.42
CA PHE A 46 -13.77 -9.89 2.51
C PHE A 46 -14.08 -8.40 2.68
N THR A 47 -13.19 -7.50 2.24
CA THR A 47 -13.43 -6.04 2.29
C THR A 47 -14.55 -5.61 1.37
N THR A 48 -14.79 -6.33 0.28
CA THR A 48 -15.84 -6.06 -0.70
C THR A 48 -17.24 -6.05 -0.08
N ALA A 49 -17.48 -6.79 1.00
CA ALA A 49 -18.78 -6.85 1.67
C ALA A 49 -19.26 -5.47 2.18
N ALA A 50 -18.37 -4.66 2.74
CA ALA A 50 -18.69 -3.31 3.20
C ALA A 50 -18.92 -2.35 2.03
N PHE A 51 -18.22 -2.54 0.91
CA PHE A 51 -18.43 -1.78 -0.32
C PHE A 51 -19.84 -2.01 -0.90
N VAL A 52 -20.22 -3.28 -1.07
CA VAL A 52 -21.55 -3.66 -1.63
C VAL A 52 -22.72 -3.10 -0.83
N LYS A 53 -22.61 -3.04 0.49
CA LYS A 53 -23.64 -2.48 1.38
C LYS A 53 -23.47 -0.97 1.65
N ASN A 54 -22.60 -0.28 0.91
CA ASN A 54 -22.29 1.15 1.07
C ASN A 54 -21.90 1.57 2.50
N LYS A 55 -21.17 0.68 3.20
CA LYS A 55 -20.70 0.89 4.58
C LYS A 55 -19.18 1.06 4.63
N LEU A 56 -18.63 1.91 3.74
CA LEU A 56 -17.19 2.12 3.58
C LEU A 56 -16.50 2.60 4.86
N TYR A 57 -17.22 3.34 5.72
CA TYR A 57 -16.69 3.79 7.01
C TYR A 57 -16.19 2.64 7.90
N ILE A 58 -16.79 1.44 7.76
CA ILE A 58 -16.35 0.25 8.50
C ILE A 58 -14.96 -0.20 8.04
N ASN A 59 -14.66 -0.11 6.75
CA ASN A 59 -13.33 -0.39 6.23
C ASN A 59 -12.32 0.61 6.81
N SER A 60 -12.62 1.92 6.72
CA SER A 60 -11.74 2.97 7.25
C SER A 60 -11.46 2.84 8.74
N LEU A 61 -12.47 2.53 9.56
CA LEU A 61 -12.28 2.30 10.98
C LEU A 61 -11.36 1.10 11.28
N ARG A 62 -11.51 0.01 10.54
CA ARG A 62 -10.63 -1.16 10.69
C ARG A 62 -9.20 -0.88 10.23
N ASP A 63 -9.05 -0.11 9.15
CA ASP A 63 -7.73 0.30 8.65
C ASP A 63 -7.02 1.19 9.68
N ILE A 64 -7.73 2.14 10.29
CA ILE A 64 -7.20 2.95 11.40
C ILE A 64 -6.78 2.04 12.57
N ALA A 65 -7.65 1.13 13.01
CA ALA A 65 -7.34 0.21 14.11
C ALA A 65 -6.14 -0.68 13.80
N SER A 66 -6.03 -1.18 12.56
CA SER A 66 -4.91 -2.01 12.11
C SER A 66 -3.59 -1.22 12.06
N ASN A 67 -3.62 -0.01 11.54
CA ASN A 67 -2.45 0.87 11.48
C ASN A 67 -1.99 1.29 12.88
N THR A 68 -2.94 1.58 13.79
CA THR A 68 -2.64 1.86 15.21
C THR A 68 -2.01 0.64 15.88
N LEU A 69 -2.55 -0.56 15.66
CA LEU A 69 -1.98 -1.80 16.18
C LEU A 69 -0.55 -2.02 15.66
N LYS A 70 -0.34 -1.81 14.34
CA LYS A 70 0.99 -1.90 13.74
C LYS A 70 1.97 -0.93 14.38
N LEU A 71 1.57 0.33 14.56
CA LEU A 71 2.39 1.37 15.18
C LEU A 71 2.76 0.99 16.62
N LEU A 72 1.79 0.56 17.42
CA LEU A 72 2.03 0.12 18.79
C LEU A 72 2.99 -1.06 18.86
N LEU A 73 2.82 -2.06 17.98
CA LEU A 73 3.74 -3.21 17.91
C LEU A 73 5.15 -2.78 17.52
N VAL A 74 5.30 -1.87 16.57
CA VAL A 74 6.60 -1.34 16.19
C VAL A 74 7.26 -0.64 17.39
N VAL A 75 6.55 0.27 18.06
CA VAL A 75 7.07 0.98 19.24
C VAL A 75 7.48 -0.01 20.33
N ILE A 76 6.66 -1.00 20.65
CA ILE A 76 6.95 -2.02 21.65
C ILE A 76 8.19 -2.82 21.26
N LEU A 77 8.25 -3.34 20.04
CA LEU A 77 9.37 -4.18 19.58
C LEU A 77 10.70 -3.42 19.61
N PHE A 78 10.70 -2.16 19.17
CA PHE A 78 11.94 -1.36 19.16
C PHE A 78 12.32 -0.80 20.54
N SER A 79 11.38 -0.70 21.49
CA SER A 79 11.67 -0.23 22.87
C SER A 79 12.22 -1.35 23.76
N PHE A 80 11.76 -2.59 23.57
CA PHE A 80 12.11 -3.69 24.47
C PHE A 80 13.17 -4.66 23.90
N PHE A 81 13.43 -4.63 22.59
CA PHE A 81 14.37 -5.54 21.94
C PHE A 81 15.42 -4.79 21.12
N PRO A 82 16.62 -5.37 20.90
CA PRO A 82 17.63 -4.81 20.00
C PRO A 82 17.05 -4.61 18.60
N ALA A 83 17.24 -3.43 18.03
CA ALA A 83 16.65 -3.06 16.74
C ALA A 83 17.01 -4.05 15.63
N LYS A 84 15.97 -4.69 15.06
CA LYS A 84 16.11 -5.63 13.94
C LYS A 84 15.13 -5.27 12.84
N VAL A 85 15.58 -5.34 11.58
CA VAL A 85 14.81 -4.91 10.41
C VAL A 85 13.51 -5.70 10.24
N TYR A 86 13.49 -6.98 10.55
CA TYR A 86 12.31 -7.84 10.43
C TYR A 86 11.18 -7.52 11.43
N PHE A 87 11.39 -6.71 12.46
CA PHE A 87 10.31 -6.29 13.38
C PHE A 87 9.21 -5.51 12.67
N LEU A 88 9.56 -4.72 11.65
CA LEU A 88 8.57 -4.02 10.82
C LEU A 88 7.65 -5.00 10.07
N ALA A 89 8.23 -6.08 9.56
CA ALA A 89 7.46 -7.11 8.87
C ALA A 89 6.60 -7.94 9.85
N MET A 90 7.11 -8.24 11.06
CA MET A 90 6.31 -8.90 12.11
C MET A 90 5.10 -8.05 12.51
N ALA A 91 5.27 -6.76 12.76
CA ALA A 91 4.18 -5.86 13.08
C ALA A 91 3.17 -5.76 11.92
N SER A 92 3.65 -5.74 10.66
CA SER A 92 2.80 -5.75 9.47
C SER A 92 2.01 -7.05 9.33
N LEU A 93 2.64 -8.21 9.59
CA LEU A 93 1.97 -9.51 9.56
C LEU A 93 0.86 -9.58 10.63
N ALA A 94 1.17 -9.20 11.86
CA ALA A 94 0.19 -9.20 12.96
C ALA A 94 -1.01 -8.29 12.66
N SER A 95 -0.76 -7.08 12.14
CA SER A 95 -1.82 -6.16 11.72
C SER A 95 -2.63 -6.69 10.52
N GLY A 96 -1.99 -7.38 9.59
CA GLY A 96 -2.66 -8.07 8.48
C GLY A 96 -3.58 -9.20 8.94
N ILE A 97 -3.14 -10.02 9.89
CA ILE A 97 -3.97 -11.07 10.51
C ILE A 97 -5.16 -10.44 11.24
N PHE A 98 -4.96 -9.36 11.99
CA PHE A 98 -6.03 -8.61 12.63
C PHE A 98 -7.08 -8.12 11.62
N LEU A 99 -6.62 -7.54 10.50
CA LEU A 99 -7.50 -7.12 9.41
C LEU A 99 -8.27 -8.29 8.81
N LEU A 100 -7.63 -9.41 8.54
CA LEU A 100 -8.29 -10.60 8.01
C LEU A 100 -9.41 -11.08 8.93
N LEU A 101 -9.11 -11.25 10.22
CA LEU A 101 -10.08 -11.74 11.20
C LEU A 101 -11.26 -10.79 11.36
N THR A 102 -11.01 -9.47 11.42
CA THR A 102 -12.07 -8.46 11.54
C THR A 102 -12.92 -8.37 10.26
N ASN A 103 -12.30 -8.49 9.09
CA ASN A 103 -13.01 -8.53 7.80
C ASN A 103 -13.92 -9.75 7.67
N ILE A 104 -13.45 -10.93 8.08
CA ILE A 104 -14.29 -12.15 8.11
C ILE A 104 -15.50 -11.97 9.03
N LYS A 105 -15.31 -11.42 10.24
CA LYS A 105 -16.41 -11.14 11.18
C LYS A 105 -17.42 -10.16 10.61
N VAL A 106 -16.95 -9.07 10.01
CA VAL A 106 -17.80 -8.05 9.40
C VAL A 106 -18.56 -8.61 8.20
N LYS A 107 -17.90 -9.38 7.32
CA LYS A 107 -18.56 -10.06 6.20
C LYS A 107 -19.70 -10.96 6.67
N LYS A 108 -19.47 -11.78 7.70
CA LYS A 108 -20.50 -12.65 8.27
C LYS A 108 -21.69 -11.86 8.84
N LYS A 109 -21.45 -10.66 9.40
CA LYS A 109 -22.49 -9.80 9.97
C LYS A 109 -23.28 -8.99 8.93
N ILE A 110 -22.58 -8.46 7.91
CA ILE A 110 -23.17 -7.53 6.93
C ILE A 110 -23.74 -8.26 5.73
N LEU A 111 -23.13 -9.38 5.32
CA LEU A 111 -23.48 -10.13 4.14
C LEU A 111 -23.54 -11.66 4.43
N PRO A 112 -24.44 -12.10 5.35
CA PRO A 112 -24.56 -13.51 5.72
C PRO A 112 -25.05 -14.40 4.55
N GLU A 113 -25.80 -13.79 3.63
CA GLU A 113 -26.43 -14.48 2.50
C GLU A 113 -25.39 -15.04 1.51
N VAL A 114 -24.26 -14.38 1.37
CA VAL A 114 -23.19 -14.79 0.44
C VAL A 114 -22.30 -15.83 1.12
N LYS A 115 -22.54 -17.08 0.80
CA LYS A 115 -21.70 -18.21 1.23
C LYS A 115 -20.63 -18.46 0.18
N MET A 116 -19.40 -18.72 0.62
CA MET A 116 -18.33 -19.18 -0.28
C MET A 116 -18.61 -20.64 -0.64
N ASN A 117 -18.78 -20.91 -1.92
CA ASN A 117 -18.99 -22.26 -2.43
C ASN A 117 -18.07 -22.48 -3.63
N PHE A 118 -17.11 -23.37 -3.48
CA PHE A 118 -16.15 -23.71 -4.53
C PHE A 118 -16.80 -24.38 -5.76
N ASN A 119 -17.98 -24.97 -5.60
CA ASN A 119 -18.73 -25.57 -6.72
C ASN A 119 -19.26 -24.53 -7.71
N LEU A 120 -19.29 -23.24 -7.32
CA LEU A 120 -19.69 -22.14 -8.20
C LEU A 120 -18.52 -21.56 -9.01
N PHE A 121 -17.36 -22.20 -8.97
CA PHE A 121 -16.21 -21.79 -9.76
C PHE A 121 -16.50 -21.92 -11.26
N SER A 122 -16.30 -20.85 -12.02
CA SER A 122 -16.53 -20.80 -13.45
C SER A 122 -15.38 -20.09 -14.18
N PHE A 123 -14.71 -20.81 -15.06
CA PHE A 123 -13.65 -20.25 -15.92
C PHE A 123 -14.15 -19.06 -16.77
N LYS A 124 -15.42 -19.07 -17.18
CA LYS A 124 -16.03 -17.96 -17.92
C LYS A 124 -16.04 -16.66 -17.11
N LEU A 125 -16.40 -16.76 -15.82
CA LEU A 125 -16.37 -15.60 -14.90
C LEU A 125 -14.95 -15.14 -14.63
N VAL A 126 -13.99 -16.06 -14.46
CA VAL A 126 -12.58 -15.71 -14.29
C VAL A 126 -12.07 -14.93 -15.50
N LYS A 127 -12.37 -15.36 -16.72
CA LYS A 127 -11.97 -14.66 -17.96
C LYS A 127 -12.56 -13.24 -18.02
N VAL A 128 -13.82 -13.07 -17.64
CA VAL A 128 -14.47 -11.75 -17.59
C VAL A 128 -13.79 -10.83 -16.57
N LEU A 129 -13.50 -11.35 -15.36
CA LEU A 129 -12.82 -10.58 -14.32
C LEU A 129 -11.39 -10.19 -14.72
N ILE A 130 -10.64 -11.10 -15.33
CA ILE A 130 -9.28 -10.81 -15.83
C ILE A 130 -9.36 -9.77 -16.94
N SER A 131 -10.27 -9.91 -17.90
CA SER A 131 -10.45 -8.95 -18.98
C SER A 131 -10.78 -7.55 -18.49
N ALA A 132 -11.63 -7.43 -17.48
CA ALA A 132 -11.97 -6.15 -16.85
C ALA A 132 -10.81 -5.55 -16.05
N GLY A 133 -10.00 -6.39 -15.38
CA GLY A 133 -8.93 -5.96 -14.49
C GLY A 133 -7.56 -5.76 -15.15
N ILE A 134 -7.34 -6.26 -16.37
CA ILE A 134 -6.01 -6.31 -16.96
C ILE A 134 -5.38 -4.92 -17.17
N TRP A 135 -6.17 -3.97 -17.64
CA TRP A 135 -5.70 -2.59 -17.84
C TRP A 135 -5.31 -1.91 -16.52
N SER A 136 -6.11 -2.09 -15.48
CA SER A 136 -5.77 -1.61 -14.14
C SER A 136 -4.51 -2.29 -13.61
N SER A 137 -4.36 -3.59 -13.83
CA SER A 137 -3.17 -4.35 -13.42
C SER A 137 -1.90 -3.86 -14.12
N ILE A 138 -1.97 -3.53 -15.41
CA ILE A 138 -0.85 -2.94 -16.16
C ILE A 138 -0.49 -1.55 -15.59
N GLY A 139 -1.49 -0.73 -15.28
CA GLY A 139 -1.27 0.56 -14.63
C GLY A 139 -0.60 0.45 -13.25
N TYR A 140 -1.05 -0.49 -12.42
CA TYR A 140 -0.42 -0.76 -11.11
C TYR A 140 1.00 -1.30 -11.27
N LEU A 141 1.24 -2.20 -12.24
CA LEU A 141 2.58 -2.71 -12.52
C LEU A 141 3.52 -1.58 -12.94
N SER A 142 3.08 -0.70 -13.85
CA SER A 142 3.85 0.48 -14.27
C SER A 142 4.20 1.37 -13.07
N THR A 143 3.25 1.65 -12.20
CA THR A 143 3.48 2.44 -10.98
C THR A 143 4.46 1.77 -10.04
N ALA A 144 4.33 0.45 -9.84
CA ALA A 144 5.22 -0.32 -8.98
C ALA A 144 6.65 -0.34 -9.51
N LEU A 145 6.82 -0.52 -10.83
CA LEU A 145 8.12 -0.46 -11.48
C LEU A 145 8.74 0.94 -11.35
N ASN A 146 8.00 1.99 -11.64
CA ASN A 146 8.51 3.37 -11.53
C ASN A 146 8.95 3.73 -10.11
N ARG A 147 8.27 3.22 -9.08
CA ARG A 147 8.61 3.51 -7.68
C ARG A 147 9.71 2.61 -7.11
N GLY A 148 9.88 1.42 -7.65
CA GLY A 148 10.79 0.41 -7.10
C GLY A 148 12.09 0.24 -7.87
N LEU A 149 12.08 0.49 -9.18
CA LEU A 149 13.27 0.28 -10.02
C LEU A 149 14.41 1.21 -9.63
N ASP A 150 14.13 2.45 -9.28
CA ASP A 150 15.16 3.43 -8.88
C ASP A 150 15.96 2.92 -7.68
N LEU A 151 15.27 2.38 -6.67
CA LEU A 151 15.90 1.82 -5.48
C LEU A 151 16.68 0.54 -5.81
N LEU A 152 16.11 -0.32 -6.66
CA LEU A 152 16.77 -1.56 -7.07
C LEU A 152 18.05 -1.26 -7.86
N ILE A 153 17.98 -0.37 -8.84
CA ILE A 153 19.15 0.05 -9.65
C ILE A 153 20.19 0.70 -8.75
N CYS A 154 19.78 1.58 -7.84
CA CYS A 154 20.68 2.21 -6.88
C CYS A 154 21.38 1.15 -6.00
N ASN A 155 20.65 0.15 -5.51
CA ASN A 155 21.26 -0.94 -4.74
C ASN A 155 22.30 -1.72 -5.54
N LEU A 156 21.94 -2.11 -6.77
CA LEU A 156 22.81 -2.94 -7.61
C LEU A 156 24.05 -2.20 -8.12
N THR A 157 23.95 -0.88 -8.35
CA THR A 157 25.04 -0.08 -8.91
C THR A 157 25.87 0.66 -7.87
N LEU A 158 25.22 1.18 -6.82
CA LEU A 158 25.83 2.06 -5.82
C LEU A 158 25.88 1.43 -4.41
N GLY A 159 25.20 0.29 -4.23
CA GLY A 159 25.17 -0.46 -2.99
C GLY A 159 24.06 -0.04 -2.01
N ALA A 160 23.93 -0.82 -0.93
CA ALA A 160 22.84 -0.70 0.06
C ALA A 160 22.84 0.65 0.80
N GLY A 161 23.99 1.24 1.07
CA GLY A 161 24.09 2.52 1.77
C GLY A 161 23.45 3.68 1.01
N LEU A 162 23.80 3.83 -0.27
CA LEU A 162 23.22 4.89 -1.12
C LEU A 162 21.77 4.61 -1.46
N MET A 163 21.36 3.34 -1.62
CA MET A 163 19.94 2.97 -1.73
C MET A 163 19.16 3.42 -0.48
N GLY A 164 19.72 3.23 0.72
CA GLY A 164 19.10 3.70 1.95
C GLY A 164 18.90 5.22 1.97
N LEU A 165 19.91 5.98 1.56
CA LEU A 165 19.82 7.43 1.46
C LEU A 165 18.74 7.88 0.46
N LEU A 166 18.70 7.25 -0.72
CA LEU A 166 17.67 7.51 -1.73
C LEU A 166 16.27 7.18 -1.20
N SER A 167 16.12 6.09 -0.44
CA SER A 167 14.85 5.70 0.19
C SER A 167 14.35 6.75 1.19
N ILE A 168 15.26 7.32 2.00
CA ILE A 168 14.93 8.41 2.92
C ILE A 168 14.50 9.66 2.14
N ALA A 169 15.23 10.03 1.09
CA ALA A 169 14.90 11.17 0.24
C ALA A 169 13.51 11.03 -0.43
N ASN A 170 13.14 9.82 -0.84
CA ASN A 170 11.86 9.52 -1.46
C ASN A 170 10.67 9.50 -0.49
N THR A 171 10.90 9.48 0.82
CA THR A 171 9.80 9.37 1.81
C THR A 171 8.85 10.55 1.76
N VAL A 172 9.36 11.79 1.68
CA VAL A 172 8.52 13.00 1.63
C VAL A 172 7.74 13.10 0.31
N PRO A 173 8.35 12.94 -0.87
CA PRO A 173 7.62 12.84 -2.13
C PRO A 173 6.49 11.80 -2.09
N HIS A 174 6.74 10.61 -1.55
CA HIS A 174 5.71 9.58 -1.43
C HIS A 174 4.57 9.97 -0.46
N CYS A 175 4.86 10.69 0.63
CA CYS A 175 3.83 11.22 1.50
C CYS A 175 2.94 12.24 0.77
N ILE A 176 3.54 13.14 -0.02
CA ILE A 176 2.81 14.12 -0.83
C ILE A 176 1.94 13.43 -1.88
N ASP A 177 2.48 12.43 -2.61
CA ASP A 177 1.72 11.63 -3.57
C ASP A 177 0.51 10.94 -2.94
N ASN A 178 0.68 10.39 -1.74
CA ASN A 178 -0.41 9.75 -1.01
C ASN A 178 -1.50 10.74 -0.60
N LEU A 179 -1.14 11.96 -0.19
CA LEU A 179 -2.10 13.02 0.08
C LEU A 179 -2.88 13.41 -1.18
N ILE A 180 -2.18 13.63 -2.29
CA ILE A 180 -2.78 13.94 -3.60
C ILE A 180 -3.77 12.86 -4.00
N THR A 181 -3.35 11.59 -3.94
CA THR A 181 -4.19 10.45 -4.30
C THR A 181 -5.42 10.33 -3.40
N THR A 182 -5.25 10.54 -2.10
CA THR A 182 -6.35 10.48 -1.12
C THR A 182 -7.40 11.54 -1.41
N ILE A 183 -6.99 12.77 -1.69
CA ILE A 183 -7.90 13.87 -1.99
C ILE A 183 -8.57 13.64 -3.35
N ALA A 184 -7.82 13.20 -4.38
CA ALA A 184 -8.35 12.91 -5.71
C ALA A 184 -9.44 11.82 -5.65
N ASN A 185 -9.28 10.81 -4.82
CA ASN A 185 -10.24 9.73 -4.67
C ASN A 185 -11.61 10.19 -4.13
N ILE A 186 -11.68 11.34 -3.45
CA ILE A 186 -12.96 11.92 -3.00
C ILE A 186 -13.82 12.34 -4.20
N PHE A 187 -13.20 12.84 -5.27
CA PHE A 187 -13.90 13.32 -6.46
C PHE A 187 -14.22 12.23 -7.48
N THR A 188 -13.50 11.10 -7.43
CA THR A 188 -13.65 9.99 -8.40
C THR A 188 -15.08 9.49 -8.56
N PRO A 189 -15.89 9.25 -7.50
CA PRO A 189 -17.26 8.79 -7.67
C PRO A 189 -18.14 9.81 -8.42
N ARG A 190 -17.94 11.10 -8.15
CA ARG A 190 -18.69 12.18 -8.80
C ARG A 190 -18.38 12.25 -10.29
N PHE A 191 -17.09 12.18 -10.64
CA PHE A 191 -16.66 12.15 -12.05
C PHE A 191 -17.23 10.94 -12.79
N THR A 192 -17.20 9.77 -12.17
CA THR A 192 -17.76 8.55 -12.76
C THR A 192 -19.26 8.67 -13.04
N ILE A 193 -20.03 9.26 -12.12
CA ILE A 193 -21.47 9.48 -12.29
C ILE A 193 -21.74 10.47 -13.42
N LEU A 194 -21.00 11.58 -13.48
CA LEU A 194 -21.20 12.61 -14.52
C LEU A 194 -20.82 12.08 -15.90
N TYR A 195 -19.73 11.32 -15.98
CA TYR A 195 -19.33 10.66 -17.21
C TYR A 195 -20.38 9.64 -17.68
N ALA A 196 -20.89 8.81 -16.78
CA ALA A 196 -21.92 7.82 -17.11
C ALA A 196 -23.26 8.45 -17.55
N LYS A 197 -23.52 9.71 -17.16
CA LYS A 197 -24.70 10.48 -17.58
C LYS A 197 -24.46 11.33 -18.83
N ASP A 198 -23.29 11.21 -19.43
CA ASP A 198 -22.88 12.00 -20.61
C ASP A 198 -22.97 13.53 -20.39
N ASN A 199 -22.83 13.97 -19.13
CA ASN A 199 -22.93 15.38 -18.76
C ASN A 199 -21.51 16.01 -18.75
N THR A 200 -21.02 16.31 -19.95
CA THR A 200 -19.66 16.82 -20.17
C THR A 200 -19.44 18.21 -19.56
N ASP A 201 -20.44 19.09 -19.60
CA ASP A 201 -20.31 20.47 -19.09
C ASP A 201 -20.09 20.48 -17.58
N LEU A 202 -20.93 19.77 -16.83
CA LEU A 202 -20.76 19.62 -15.38
C LEU A 202 -19.48 18.85 -15.03
N LEU A 203 -19.08 17.87 -15.85
CA LEU A 203 -17.81 17.15 -15.63
C LEU A 203 -16.61 18.09 -15.73
N VAL A 204 -16.58 18.99 -16.71
CA VAL A 204 -15.52 19.99 -16.88
C VAL A 204 -15.53 20.99 -15.72
N GLU A 205 -16.68 21.45 -15.27
CA GLU A 205 -16.82 22.35 -14.13
C GLU A 205 -16.30 21.72 -12.84
N GLU A 206 -16.73 20.51 -12.53
CA GLU A 206 -16.27 19.74 -11.35
C GLU A 206 -14.78 19.42 -11.42
N THR A 207 -14.23 19.18 -12.61
CA THR A 207 -12.79 18.97 -12.79
C THR A 207 -12.01 20.27 -12.50
N LYS A 208 -12.46 21.40 -12.97
CA LYS A 208 -11.85 22.71 -12.64
C LYS A 208 -11.93 23.00 -11.15
N PHE A 209 -13.05 22.72 -10.52
CA PHE A 209 -13.26 22.93 -9.09
C PHE A 209 -12.34 22.04 -8.25
N SER A 210 -12.30 20.74 -8.56
CA SER A 210 -11.41 19.79 -7.86
C SER A 210 -9.92 20.13 -8.02
N SER A 211 -9.52 20.58 -9.22
CA SER A 211 -8.16 21.02 -9.51
C SER A 211 -7.77 22.26 -8.68
N LYS A 212 -8.68 23.23 -8.52
CA LYS A 212 -8.44 24.41 -7.66
C LYS A 212 -8.28 24.01 -6.20
N ILE A 213 -9.17 23.15 -5.68
CA ILE A 213 -9.07 22.66 -4.30
C ILE A 213 -7.76 21.91 -4.09
N MET A 214 -7.41 21.00 -5.02
CA MET A 214 -6.17 20.23 -4.95
C MET A 214 -4.96 21.16 -4.91
N SER A 215 -4.87 22.12 -5.82
CA SER A 215 -3.78 23.07 -5.88
C SER A 215 -3.66 23.89 -4.60
N PHE A 216 -4.79 24.38 -4.07
CA PHE A 216 -4.81 25.12 -2.81
C PHE A 216 -4.34 24.30 -1.63
N LEU A 217 -4.84 23.08 -1.47
CA LEU A 217 -4.47 22.19 -0.36
C LEU A 217 -3.01 21.73 -0.44
N MET A 218 -2.48 21.54 -1.66
CA MET A 218 -1.08 21.10 -1.85
C MET A 218 -0.07 22.23 -1.76
N THR A 219 -0.48 23.48 -1.94
CA THR A 219 0.42 24.63 -1.86
C THR A 219 1.10 24.73 -0.50
N ALA A 220 0.38 24.55 0.59
CA ALA A 220 0.92 24.68 1.95
C ALA A 220 2.00 23.61 2.26
N PRO A 221 1.77 22.29 2.08
CA PRO A 221 2.80 21.28 2.33
C PRO A 221 4.00 21.43 1.38
N LEU A 222 3.78 21.76 0.10
CA LEU A 222 4.88 21.94 -0.85
C LEU A 222 5.72 23.18 -0.53
N ALA A 223 5.10 24.33 -0.27
CA ALA A 223 5.80 25.53 0.13
C ALA A 223 6.56 25.36 1.47
N GLY A 224 5.94 24.70 2.43
CA GLY A 224 6.56 24.34 3.70
C GLY A 224 7.79 23.45 3.51
N PHE A 225 7.69 22.44 2.64
CA PHE A 225 8.80 21.57 2.35
C PHE A 225 9.94 22.26 1.56
N ILE A 226 9.62 23.13 0.63
CA ILE A 226 10.62 23.96 -0.08
C ILE A 226 11.37 24.87 0.91
N ALA A 227 10.65 25.48 1.84
CA ALA A 227 11.25 26.42 2.81
C ALA A 227 12.05 25.70 3.92
N PHE A 228 11.57 24.58 4.41
CA PHE A 228 12.09 23.93 5.62
C PHE A 228 12.64 22.51 5.39
N GLY A 229 12.62 21.98 4.18
CA GLY A 229 12.99 20.59 3.89
C GLY A 229 14.39 20.22 4.36
N ASN A 230 15.37 21.10 4.20
CA ASN A 230 16.72 20.87 4.70
C ASN A 230 16.76 20.71 6.23
N LYS A 231 16.10 21.62 6.96
CA LYS A 231 15.99 21.51 8.43
C LYS A 231 15.20 20.28 8.85
N PHE A 232 14.16 19.93 8.10
CA PHE A 232 13.37 18.72 8.35
C PHE A 232 14.24 17.47 8.27
N TYR A 233 15.03 17.29 7.22
CA TYR A 233 15.91 16.12 7.09
C TYR A 233 16.99 16.09 8.15
N THR A 234 17.60 17.21 8.51
CA THR A 234 18.61 17.29 9.56
C THR A 234 18.07 16.90 10.94
N LEU A 235 16.80 17.25 11.23
CA LEU A 235 16.15 16.88 12.49
C LEU A 235 15.65 15.43 12.48
N TRP A 236 15.18 14.96 11.33
CA TRP A 236 14.58 13.63 11.22
C TRP A 236 15.63 12.52 11.09
N GLN A 237 16.74 12.80 10.43
CA GLN A 237 17.86 11.89 10.24
C GLN A 237 19.16 12.61 10.63
N PRO A 238 19.44 12.77 11.94
CA PRO A 238 20.70 13.32 12.38
C PRO A 238 21.83 12.38 11.97
N THR A 239 22.77 12.89 11.17
CA THR A 239 24.01 12.21 10.75
C THR A 239 25.00 12.13 11.87
#